data_62bc5c92b43a0d55f6afd847f37b0a41
#
_entry.id   62bc5c92b43a0d55f6afd847f37b0a41
#
_cell.length_a   1.000
_cell.length_b   1.000
_cell.length_c   1.000
_cell.angle_alpha   90.00
_cell.angle_beta   90.00
_cell.angle_gamma   90.00
#
_symmetry.space_group_name_H-M   'P 1'
#
loop_
_entity.id
_entity.type
_entity.pdbx_description
1 polymer ?
#
loop_
_entity_poly.entity_id
_entity_poly.type
_entity_poly.pdbx_seq_one_letter_code
_entity_poly.pdbx_strand_id
1 'polypeptide(L)'
;MEGYHPTAGGPARAEEVPPVAYLKWYIPRLKEMRPYNLSFSGLQYPWDLGTIEDIWKNHRGPGIDDRKMVSEMYGVSVENVHLTHGATQAISIAISATSRGGKVAVEMPSYGPLSQTARILGLETMVVRRKPTDSAWIIDREEWASVLSQVDLLMVCPQLNPVGWSYTDSDREWLIEACKQNDVRIISDEVYSGADRNWKPFYFEGDNCVSISSLTKVHGLGEIRYGWIIAS
;
A
#
# COMPACT_ATOMS: atom_id res chain seq x y z
N MET A 1 -26.25 -3.44 -15.99
CA MET A 1 -24.83 -3.84 -16.14
C MET A 1 -24.62 -5.03 -15.22
N GLU A 2 -24.57 -6.21 -15.79
CA GLU A 2 -24.31 -7.44 -15.04
C GLU A 2 -22.89 -7.36 -14.47
N GLY A 3 -22.79 -7.52 -13.16
CA GLY A 3 -21.52 -7.50 -12.46
C GLY A 3 -20.68 -8.69 -12.89
N TYR A 4 -19.40 -8.46 -13.15
CA TYR A 4 -18.42 -9.52 -13.35
C TYR A 4 -18.40 -10.45 -12.12
N HIS A 5 -18.82 -11.70 -12.33
CA HIS A 5 -18.64 -12.78 -11.37
C HIS A 5 -17.49 -13.64 -11.87
N PRO A 6 -16.30 -13.59 -11.22
CA PRO A 6 -15.24 -14.50 -11.60
C PRO A 6 -15.72 -15.92 -11.36
N THR A 7 -15.83 -16.70 -12.43
CA THR A 7 -15.95 -18.16 -12.32
C THR A 7 -14.67 -18.69 -11.69
N ALA A 8 -14.82 -19.49 -10.65
CA ALA A 8 -13.70 -20.12 -9.96
C ALA A 8 -12.75 -20.76 -10.99
N GLY A 9 -11.56 -20.19 -11.20
CA GLY A 9 -10.54 -20.85 -11.98
C GLY A 9 -9.70 -20.05 -12.98
N GLY A 10 -9.89 -18.75 -13.17
CA GLY A 10 -9.04 -18.04 -14.13
C GLY A 10 -8.82 -16.57 -13.79
N PRO A 11 -7.66 -15.99 -14.12
CA PRO A 11 -7.45 -14.56 -14.00
C PRO A 11 -8.42 -13.82 -14.93
N ALA A 12 -8.99 -12.71 -14.43
CA ALA A 12 -9.83 -11.84 -15.25
C ALA A 12 -9.07 -11.39 -16.51
N ARG A 13 -9.76 -11.36 -17.65
CA ARG A 13 -9.16 -10.79 -18.86
C ARG A 13 -8.96 -9.28 -18.66
N ALA A 14 -7.89 -8.73 -19.23
CA ALA A 14 -7.57 -7.29 -19.09
C ALA A 14 -8.74 -6.37 -19.52
N GLU A 15 -9.58 -6.82 -20.43
CA GLU A 15 -10.79 -6.13 -20.92
C GLU A 15 -11.93 -6.10 -19.89
N GLU A 16 -11.91 -7.02 -18.91
CA GLU A 16 -12.93 -7.17 -17.88
C GLU A 16 -12.59 -6.37 -16.61
N VAL A 17 -11.38 -5.84 -16.53
CA VAL A 17 -10.93 -5.05 -15.39
C VAL A 17 -11.26 -3.58 -15.60
N PRO A 18 -12.17 -2.99 -14.83
CA PRO A 18 -12.47 -1.59 -14.99
C PRO A 18 -11.23 -0.74 -14.65
N PRO A 19 -10.94 0.31 -15.44
CA PRO A 19 -9.81 1.19 -15.15
C PRO A 19 -10.02 1.90 -13.81
N VAL A 20 -8.92 2.15 -13.08
CA VAL A 20 -8.96 2.97 -11.86
C VAL A 20 -9.51 4.35 -12.21
N ALA A 21 -10.70 4.68 -11.72
CA ALA A 21 -11.41 5.92 -12.06
C ALA A 21 -10.54 7.17 -11.83
N TYR A 22 -9.81 7.20 -10.71
CA TYR A 22 -8.86 8.28 -10.41
C TYR A 22 -7.75 8.39 -11.48
N LEU A 23 -7.12 7.31 -11.87
CA LEU A 23 -6.05 7.35 -12.88
C LEU A 23 -6.58 7.75 -14.26
N LYS A 24 -7.76 7.27 -14.62
CA LYS A 24 -8.44 7.67 -15.87
C LYS A 24 -8.73 9.18 -15.91
N TRP A 25 -9.06 9.76 -14.77
CA TRP A 25 -9.29 11.21 -14.65
C TRP A 25 -7.97 11.99 -14.60
N TYR A 26 -6.97 11.50 -13.85
CA TYR A 26 -5.76 12.22 -13.50
C TYR A 26 -4.72 12.23 -14.63
N ILE A 27 -4.45 11.08 -15.25
CA ILE A 27 -3.37 10.94 -16.25
C ILE A 27 -3.50 11.92 -17.43
N PRO A 28 -4.67 12.09 -18.07
CA PRO A 28 -4.81 13.07 -19.15
C PRO A 28 -4.50 14.52 -18.72
N ARG A 29 -4.78 14.83 -17.44
CA ARG A 29 -4.60 16.18 -16.88
C ARG A 29 -3.16 16.49 -16.49
N LEU A 30 -2.29 15.49 -16.39
CA LEU A 30 -0.86 15.69 -16.14
C LEU A 30 -0.21 16.64 -17.18
N LYS A 31 -0.69 16.63 -18.42
CA LYS A 31 -0.21 17.50 -19.50
C LYS A 31 -0.64 18.96 -19.34
N GLU A 32 -1.67 19.23 -18.55
CA GLU A 32 -2.23 20.55 -18.30
C GLU A 32 -1.64 21.21 -17.05
N MET A 33 -0.69 20.55 -16.39
CA MET A 33 -0.12 21.01 -15.14
C MET A 33 0.64 22.31 -15.30
N ARG A 34 0.27 23.26 -14.45
CA ARG A 34 0.88 24.58 -14.36
C ARG A 34 2.01 24.57 -13.32
N PRO A 35 2.83 25.64 -13.23
CA PRO A 35 4.01 25.67 -12.35
C PRO A 35 3.74 25.33 -10.88
N TYR A 36 2.51 25.55 -10.40
CA TYR A 36 2.10 25.30 -9.01
C TYR A 36 1.15 24.11 -8.93
N ASN A 37 1.67 22.92 -9.18
CA ASN A 37 0.88 21.70 -9.12
C ASN A 37 0.79 21.15 -7.70
N LEU A 38 -0.38 21.29 -7.07
CA LEU A 38 -0.67 20.75 -5.76
C LEU A 38 -1.43 19.42 -5.81
N SER A 39 -1.64 18.86 -7.00
CA SER A 39 -2.37 17.59 -7.17
C SER A 39 -1.45 16.36 -7.17
N PHE A 40 -0.15 16.55 -7.21
CA PHE A 40 0.81 15.45 -7.19
C PHE A 40 1.01 14.94 -5.76
N SER A 41 0.75 13.66 -5.53
CA SER A 41 0.78 13.05 -4.22
C SER A 41 2.15 12.57 -3.74
N GLY A 42 3.20 12.80 -4.51
CA GLY A 42 4.60 12.52 -4.15
C GLY A 42 5.39 13.81 -3.97
N LEU A 43 6.42 13.78 -3.17
CA LEU A 43 7.38 14.87 -3.10
C LEU A 43 8.18 14.91 -4.40
N GLN A 44 8.45 16.12 -4.89
CA GLN A 44 9.32 16.32 -6.04
C GLN A 44 10.64 16.87 -5.53
N TYR A 45 11.65 16.01 -5.43
CA TYR A 45 13.01 16.45 -5.13
C TYR A 45 13.78 16.65 -6.42
N PRO A 46 14.57 17.70 -6.54
CA PRO A 46 15.46 17.89 -7.66
C PRO A 46 16.70 16.98 -7.47
N TRP A 47 16.51 15.67 -7.51
CA TRP A 47 17.62 14.74 -7.49
C TRP A 47 18.39 14.88 -8.80
N ASP A 48 19.65 15.30 -8.72
CA ASP A 48 20.58 15.13 -9.83
C ASP A 48 21.08 13.69 -9.81
N LEU A 49 20.35 12.82 -10.47
CA LEU A 49 20.71 11.42 -10.61
C LEU A 49 21.78 11.20 -11.69
N GLY A 50 22.24 12.26 -12.37
CA GLY A 50 23.05 12.12 -13.55
C GLY A 50 22.35 11.42 -14.71
N THR A 51 23.11 10.85 -15.62
CA THR A 51 22.54 9.98 -16.65
C THR A 51 22.29 8.58 -16.11
N ILE A 52 21.40 7.81 -16.78
CA ILE A 52 21.23 6.37 -16.46
C ILE A 52 22.58 5.63 -16.52
N GLU A 53 23.46 6.07 -17.42
CA GLU A 53 24.80 5.52 -17.56
C GLU A 53 25.68 5.81 -16.33
N ASP A 54 25.58 7.00 -15.74
CA ASP A 54 26.31 7.37 -14.53
C ASP A 54 25.80 6.59 -13.32
N ILE A 55 24.49 6.47 -13.17
CA ILE A 55 23.85 5.62 -12.15
C ILE A 55 24.34 4.19 -12.31
N TRP A 56 24.30 3.67 -13.53
CA TRP A 56 24.71 2.29 -13.82
C TRP A 56 26.20 2.02 -13.59
N LYS A 57 27.07 2.95 -13.92
CA LYS A 57 28.52 2.85 -13.65
C LYS A 57 28.82 2.89 -12.16
N ASN A 58 28.13 3.77 -11.42
CA ASN A 58 28.39 3.98 -10.00
C ASN A 58 27.79 2.87 -9.12
N HIS A 59 26.76 2.18 -9.57
CA HIS A 59 26.06 1.14 -8.81
C HIS A 59 26.45 -0.30 -9.20
N ARG A 60 27.36 -0.48 -10.14
CA ARG A 60 27.89 -1.80 -10.50
C ARG A 60 29.07 -2.25 -9.64
N GLY A 61 29.30 -1.63 -8.50
CA GLY A 61 30.31 -2.12 -7.57
C GLY A 61 29.95 -3.52 -7.06
N PRO A 62 30.91 -4.45 -6.97
CA PRO A 62 30.66 -5.73 -6.33
C PRO A 62 30.27 -5.46 -4.88
N GLY A 63 29.08 -5.87 -4.46
CA GLY A 63 28.64 -5.87 -3.08
C GLY A 63 27.53 -4.91 -2.69
N ILE A 64 26.89 -4.20 -3.62
CA ILE A 64 25.64 -3.48 -3.31
C ILE A 64 24.51 -4.50 -3.33
N ASP A 65 24.01 -4.83 -2.14
CA ASP A 65 22.80 -5.62 -1.96
C ASP A 65 21.65 -4.67 -1.57
N ASP A 66 20.77 -4.38 -2.52
CA ASP A 66 19.64 -3.47 -2.32
C ASP A 66 18.70 -3.97 -1.21
N ARG A 67 18.55 -5.29 -1.03
CA ARG A 67 17.78 -5.86 0.08
C ARG A 67 18.42 -5.53 1.42
N LYS A 68 19.75 -5.57 1.48
CA LYS A 68 20.50 -5.22 2.68
C LYS A 68 20.30 -3.74 3.03
N MET A 69 20.31 -2.85 2.04
CA MET A 69 20.06 -1.42 2.29
C MET A 69 18.66 -1.21 2.89
N VAL A 70 17.62 -1.85 2.34
CA VAL A 70 16.27 -1.77 2.89
C VAL A 70 16.21 -2.42 4.27
N SER A 71 16.87 -3.56 4.48
CA SER A 71 16.90 -4.25 5.78
C SER A 71 17.52 -3.37 6.87
N GLU A 72 18.61 -2.68 6.57
CA GLU A 72 19.26 -1.73 7.47
C GLU A 72 18.37 -0.52 7.78
N MET A 73 17.66 0.01 6.76
CA MET A 73 16.74 1.14 6.93
C MET A 73 15.57 0.80 7.87
N TYR A 74 15.10 -0.44 7.84
CA TYR A 74 13.99 -0.91 8.70
C TYR A 74 14.47 -1.61 9.98
N GLY A 75 15.74 -1.97 10.10
CA GLY A 75 16.25 -2.76 11.24
C GLY A 75 15.71 -4.19 11.26
N VAL A 76 15.49 -4.80 10.10
CA VAL A 76 14.96 -6.17 9.94
C VAL A 76 16.01 -7.09 9.32
N SER A 77 15.78 -8.41 9.38
CA SER A 77 16.60 -9.38 8.65
C SER A 77 16.44 -9.22 7.14
N VAL A 78 17.49 -9.46 6.38
CA VAL A 78 17.49 -9.34 4.92
C VAL A 78 16.53 -10.35 4.25
N GLU A 79 16.30 -11.48 4.90
CA GLU A 79 15.35 -12.50 4.46
C GLU A 79 13.91 -11.99 4.46
N ASN A 80 13.59 -11.02 5.31
CA ASN A 80 12.26 -10.43 5.42
C ASN A 80 12.01 -9.31 4.40
N VAL A 81 13.01 -8.98 3.57
CA VAL A 81 12.90 -7.94 2.55
C VAL A 81 12.69 -8.55 1.17
N HIS A 82 11.63 -8.17 0.49
CA HIS A 82 11.30 -8.61 -0.87
C HIS A 82 11.17 -7.38 -1.77
N LEU A 83 12.08 -7.25 -2.74
CA LEU A 83 12.08 -6.11 -3.66
C LEU A 83 11.02 -6.24 -4.74
N THR A 84 10.45 -5.11 -5.16
CA THR A 84 9.38 -5.04 -6.15
C THR A 84 9.52 -3.82 -7.06
N HIS A 85 8.85 -3.85 -8.21
CA HIS A 85 8.74 -2.69 -9.11
C HIS A 85 7.68 -1.70 -8.63
N GLY A 86 7.96 -1.04 -7.49
CA GLY A 86 7.07 -0.10 -6.82
C GLY A 86 5.95 -0.76 -6.02
N ALA A 87 5.24 0.05 -5.22
CA ALA A 87 4.22 -0.43 -4.29
C ALA A 87 3.04 -1.17 -4.97
N THR A 88 2.70 -0.84 -6.22
CA THR A 88 1.59 -1.53 -6.91
C THR A 88 1.88 -3.02 -7.14
N GLN A 89 3.11 -3.38 -7.50
CA GLN A 89 3.49 -4.78 -7.60
C GLN A 89 3.57 -5.43 -6.21
N ALA A 90 4.09 -4.70 -5.21
CA ALA A 90 4.12 -5.16 -3.83
C ALA A 90 2.71 -5.51 -3.31
N ILE A 91 1.72 -4.66 -3.57
CA ILE A 91 0.32 -4.91 -3.24
C ILE A 91 -0.16 -6.24 -3.86
N SER A 92 0.08 -6.44 -5.17
CA SER A 92 -0.37 -7.64 -5.87
C SER A 92 0.27 -8.91 -5.31
N ILE A 93 1.58 -8.87 -5.04
CA ILE A 93 2.32 -9.99 -4.46
C ILE A 93 1.83 -10.27 -3.04
N ALA A 94 1.72 -9.24 -2.19
CA ALA A 94 1.29 -9.40 -0.80
C ALA A 94 -0.12 -9.98 -0.70
N ILE A 95 -1.07 -9.49 -1.49
CA ILE A 95 -2.44 -10.06 -1.53
C ILE A 95 -2.38 -11.52 -1.96
N SER A 96 -1.65 -11.84 -3.04
CA SER A 96 -1.56 -13.20 -3.56
C SER A 96 -0.92 -14.18 -2.56
N ALA A 97 0.06 -13.71 -1.79
CA ALA A 97 0.76 -14.53 -0.80
C ALA A 97 -0.02 -14.69 0.52
N THR A 98 -0.80 -13.67 0.90
CA THR A 98 -1.45 -13.63 2.22
C THR A 98 -2.91 -14.01 2.20
N SER A 99 -3.62 -13.83 1.08
CA SER A 99 -5.03 -14.19 1.01
C SER A 99 -5.21 -15.71 1.07
N ARG A 100 -6.21 -16.14 1.84
CA ARG A 100 -6.61 -17.56 1.93
C ARG A 100 -7.74 -17.91 0.96
N GLY A 101 -7.99 -17.06 -0.04
CA GLY A 101 -9.09 -17.21 -0.99
C GLY A 101 -10.45 -16.73 -0.47
N GLY A 102 -10.45 -16.03 0.66
CA GLY A 102 -11.64 -15.51 1.31
C GLY A 102 -11.95 -14.05 0.95
N LYS A 103 -12.47 -13.32 1.93
CA LYS A 103 -12.87 -11.92 1.78
C LYS A 103 -11.76 -10.99 2.26
N VAL A 104 -11.69 -9.82 1.63
CA VAL A 104 -10.73 -8.77 1.98
C VAL A 104 -11.47 -7.51 2.41
N ALA A 105 -11.16 -7.01 3.60
CA ALA A 105 -11.57 -5.67 3.99
C ALA A 105 -10.57 -4.63 3.45
N VAL A 106 -11.09 -3.52 2.92
CA VAL A 106 -10.27 -2.40 2.45
C VAL A 106 -10.72 -1.13 3.15
N GLU A 107 -9.75 -0.45 3.75
CA GLU A 107 -9.97 0.86 4.38
C GLU A 107 -10.34 1.92 3.33
N MET A 108 -11.34 2.76 3.66
CA MET A 108 -11.78 3.88 2.82
C MET A 108 -11.98 5.16 3.64
N PRO A 109 -11.74 6.34 3.04
CA PRO A 109 -11.22 6.55 1.69
C PRO A 109 -9.79 6.06 1.56
N SER A 110 -9.37 5.55 0.40
CA SER A 110 -8.03 5.00 0.20
C SER A 110 -7.60 5.06 -1.27
N TYR A 111 -6.38 4.63 -1.52
CA TYR A 111 -5.84 4.49 -2.87
C TYR A 111 -6.59 3.40 -3.65
N GLY A 112 -7.30 3.79 -4.70
CA GLY A 112 -8.17 2.90 -5.47
C GLY A 112 -7.57 1.54 -5.88
N PRO A 113 -6.28 1.45 -6.27
CA PRO A 113 -5.63 0.19 -6.58
C PRO A 113 -5.63 -0.85 -5.46
N LEU A 114 -5.73 -0.48 -4.18
CA LEU A 114 -5.84 -1.46 -3.09
C LEU A 114 -7.06 -2.36 -3.30
N SER A 115 -8.25 -1.77 -3.39
CA SER A 115 -9.48 -2.54 -3.61
C SER A 115 -9.55 -3.18 -4.99
N GLN A 116 -9.03 -2.49 -6.02
CA GLN A 116 -9.08 -2.99 -7.37
C GLN A 116 -8.18 -4.21 -7.58
N THR A 117 -6.97 -4.21 -7.01
CA THR A 117 -6.08 -5.36 -7.10
C THR A 117 -6.69 -6.61 -6.45
N ALA A 118 -7.32 -6.46 -5.29
CA ALA A 118 -8.02 -7.57 -4.64
C ALA A 118 -9.12 -8.15 -5.56
N ARG A 119 -9.92 -7.30 -6.22
CA ARG A 119 -10.95 -7.72 -7.17
C ARG A 119 -10.39 -8.39 -8.42
N ILE A 120 -9.28 -7.87 -8.98
CA ILE A 120 -8.58 -8.49 -10.12
C ILE A 120 -8.13 -9.91 -9.78
N LEU A 121 -7.69 -10.12 -8.54
CA LEU A 121 -7.30 -11.44 -8.03
C LEU A 121 -8.49 -12.34 -7.67
N GLY A 122 -9.72 -11.89 -7.94
CA GLY A 122 -10.95 -12.67 -7.72
C GLY A 122 -11.45 -12.69 -6.29
N LEU A 123 -10.97 -11.79 -5.42
CA LEU A 123 -11.36 -11.74 -4.03
C LEU A 123 -12.62 -10.86 -3.83
N GLU A 124 -13.51 -11.30 -2.97
CA GLU A 124 -14.62 -10.48 -2.50
C GLU A 124 -14.11 -9.37 -1.60
N THR A 125 -14.52 -8.13 -1.88
CA THR A 125 -14.05 -6.97 -1.10
C THR A 125 -15.17 -6.38 -0.25
N MET A 126 -14.89 -6.23 1.03
CA MET A 126 -15.68 -5.46 2.00
C MET A 126 -14.99 -4.11 2.27
N VAL A 127 -15.74 -3.16 2.78
CA VAL A 127 -15.22 -1.81 3.04
C VAL A 127 -15.34 -1.50 4.52
N VAL A 128 -14.26 -1.05 5.12
CA VAL A 128 -14.24 -0.39 6.43
C VAL A 128 -13.96 1.09 6.24
N ARG A 129 -14.69 1.97 6.95
CA ARG A 129 -14.59 3.41 6.73
C ARG A 129 -14.03 4.14 7.93
N ARG A 130 -13.06 5.01 7.65
CA ARG A 130 -12.78 6.11 8.57
C ARG A 130 -13.88 7.17 8.45
N LYS A 131 -14.33 7.67 9.58
CA LYS A 131 -15.39 8.67 9.64
C LYS A 131 -14.80 10.04 10.01
N PRO A 132 -15.14 11.10 9.26
CA PRO A 132 -14.72 12.45 9.62
C PRO A 132 -15.50 12.93 10.85
N THR A 133 -14.81 13.65 11.71
CA THR A 133 -15.37 14.49 12.77
C THR A 133 -14.93 15.93 12.56
N ASP A 134 -15.34 16.85 13.40
CA ASP A 134 -14.91 18.25 13.30
C ASP A 134 -13.38 18.44 13.44
N SER A 135 -12.69 17.53 14.10
CA SER A 135 -11.26 17.64 14.42
C SER A 135 -10.39 16.46 14.02
N ALA A 136 -10.97 15.35 13.54
CA ALA A 136 -10.23 14.11 13.30
C ALA A 136 -10.92 13.20 12.29
N TRP A 137 -10.19 12.16 11.88
CA TRP A 137 -10.76 10.99 11.20
C TRP A 137 -10.62 9.79 12.12
N ILE A 138 -11.73 9.19 12.49
CA ILE A 138 -11.81 8.13 13.49
C ILE A 138 -12.18 6.77 12.92
N ILE A 139 -11.80 5.72 13.63
CA ILE A 139 -12.30 4.35 13.42
C ILE A 139 -13.57 4.16 14.27
N ASP A 140 -14.66 3.79 13.63
CA ASP A 140 -15.82 3.25 14.31
C ASP A 140 -15.54 1.78 14.65
N ARG A 141 -15.15 1.53 15.89
CA ARG A 141 -14.65 0.21 16.32
C ARG A 141 -15.69 -0.88 16.23
N GLU A 142 -16.97 -0.57 16.43
CA GLU A 142 -18.07 -1.55 16.32
C GLU A 142 -18.29 -1.93 14.85
N GLU A 143 -18.36 -0.96 13.95
CA GLU A 143 -18.49 -1.20 12.50
C GLU A 143 -17.31 -2.01 11.97
N TRP A 144 -16.07 -1.63 12.33
CA TRP A 144 -14.88 -2.33 11.87
C TRP A 144 -14.81 -3.76 12.43
N ALA A 145 -15.09 -3.97 13.72
CA ALA A 145 -15.10 -5.30 14.34
C ALA A 145 -16.10 -6.24 13.64
N SER A 146 -17.29 -5.74 13.29
CA SER A 146 -18.29 -6.49 12.53
C SER A 146 -17.78 -6.96 11.17
N VAL A 147 -16.98 -6.14 10.48
CA VAL A 147 -16.39 -6.51 9.18
C VAL A 147 -15.22 -7.47 9.38
N LEU A 148 -14.34 -7.19 10.35
CA LEU A 148 -13.16 -8.01 10.63
C LEU A 148 -13.51 -9.46 10.97
N SER A 149 -14.65 -9.71 11.60
CA SER A 149 -15.14 -11.07 11.87
C SER A 149 -15.54 -11.87 10.61
N GLN A 150 -15.53 -11.26 9.43
CA GLN A 150 -16.02 -11.84 8.17
C GLN A 150 -14.95 -11.93 7.08
N VAL A 151 -13.71 -11.50 7.36
CA VAL A 151 -12.63 -11.39 6.35
C VAL A 151 -11.37 -12.10 6.84
N ASP A 152 -10.51 -12.47 5.90
CA ASP A 152 -9.20 -13.08 6.21
C ASP A 152 -8.06 -12.07 6.09
N LEU A 153 -8.31 -10.95 5.43
CA LEU A 153 -7.31 -9.96 5.11
C LEU A 153 -7.88 -8.55 5.24
N LEU A 154 -7.10 -7.68 5.86
CA LEU A 154 -7.36 -6.25 5.95
C LEU A 154 -6.27 -5.48 5.21
N MET A 155 -6.66 -4.55 4.36
CA MET A 155 -5.75 -3.62 3.70
C MET A 155 -5.96 -2.22 4.22
N VAL A 156 -4.89 -1.61 4.73
CA VAL A 156 -4.90 -0.27 5.31
C VAL A 156 -3.85 0.63 4.67
N CYS A 157 -4.10 1.94 4.72
CA CYS A 157 -3.14 2.98 4.43
C CYS A 157 -3.06 3.90 5.65
N PRO A 158 -2.12 3.66 6.59
CA PRO A 158 -2.11 4.32 7.89
C PRO A 158 -2.04 5.84 7.82
N GLN A 159 -1.29 6.38 6.87
CA GLN A 159 -1.33 7.81 6.51
C GLN A 159 -2.38 8.01 5.42
N LEU A 160 -3.63 8.04 5.82
CA LEU A 160 -4.83 7.94 5.00
C LEU A 160 -4.79 8.84 3.74
N ASN A 161 -4.69 8.23 2.58
CA ASN A 161 -4.74 8.93 1.29
C ASN A 161 -6.19 8.93 0.75
N PRO A 162 -6.78 10.11 0.41
CA PRO A 162 -6.14 11.42 0.20
C PRO A 162 -6.19 12.36 1.41
N VAL A 163 -6.60 11.90 2.56
CA VAL A 163 -6.96 12.73 3.72
C VAL A 163 -5.74 13.30 4.46
N GLY A 164 -4.63 12.55 4.49
CA GLY A 164 -3.41 12.95 5.20
C GLY A 164 -3.49 12.80 6.72
N TRP A 165 -4.39 11.96 7.23
CA TRP A 165 -4.57 11.69 8.65
C TRP A 165 -3.95 10.35 9.04
N SER A 166 -3.07 10.35 10.03
CA SER A 166 -2.45 9.13 10.56
C SER A 166 -3.31 8.45 11.63
N TYR A 167 -3.10 7.17 11.85
CA TYR A 167 -3.62 6.47 13.02
C TYR A 167 -3.07 7.09 14.30
N THR A 168 -3.92 7.15 15.33
CA THR A 168 -3.45 7.33 16.71
C THR A 168 -2.85 6.02 17.23
N ASP A 169 -2.01 6.10 18.26
CA ASP A 169 -1.49 4.86 18.90
C ASP A 169 -2.63 3.96 19.38
N SER A 170 -3.69 4.54 19.96
CA SER A 170 -4.88 3.80 20.41
C SER A 170 -5.65 3.13 19.27
N ASP A 171 -5.73 3.76 18.08
CA ASP A 171 -6.37 3.14 16.91
C ASP A 171 -5.53 1.98 16.39
N ARG A 172 -4.21 2.18 16.36
CA ARG A 172 -3.27 1.15 15.92
C ARG A 172 -3.31 -0.07 16.83
N GLU A 173 -3.19 0.13 18.14
CA GLU A 173 -3.23 -0.94 19.13
C GLU A 173 -4.55 -1.74 19.06
N TRP A 174 -5.66 -1.01 19.01
CA TRP A 174 -6.97 -1.63 18.87
C TRP A 174 -7.08 -2.47 17.59
N LEU A 175 -6.62 -1.92 16.46
CA LEU A 175 -6.72 -2.58 15.15
C LEU A 175 -5.92 -3.89 15.11
N ILE A 176 -4.70 -3.85 15.64
CA ILE A 176 -3.82 -5.02 15.70
C ILE A 176 -4.46 -6.13 16.55
N GLU A 177 -4.98 -5.76 17.73
CA GLU A 177 -5.63 -6.71 18.62
C GLU A 177 -6.92 -7.28 18.00
N ALA A 178 -7.75 -6.43 17.39
CA ALA A 178 -8.97 -6.87 16.70
C ALA A 178 -8.69 -7.84 15.55
N CYS A 179 -7.65 -7.55 14.74
CA CYS A 179 -7.22 -8.43 13.67
C CYS A 179 -6.68 -9.77 14.21
N LYS A 180 -5.89 -9.73 15.27
CA LYS A 180 -5.34 -10.92 15.91
C LYS A 180 -6.44 -11.83 16.47
N GLN A 181 -7.44 -11.26 17.13
CA GLN A 181 -8.58 -12.02 17.71
C GLN A 181 -9.42 -12.70 16.63
N ASN A 182 -9.46 -12.18 15.41
CA ASN A 182 -10.24 -12.70 14.30
C ASN A 182 -9.38 -13.48 13.26
N ASP A 183 -8.10 -13.76 13.53
CA ASP A 183 -7.14 -14.37 12.60
C ASP A 183 -7.05 -13.65 11.25
N VAL A 184 -7.18 -12.30 11.26
CA VAL A 184 -7.10 -11.44 10.09
C VAL A 184 -5.66 -11.01 9.87
N ARG A 185 -5.15 -11.17 8.65
CA ARG A 185 -3.86 -10.63 8.23
C ARG A 185 -3.98 -9.16 7.87
N ILE A 186 -2.91 -8.40 8.06
CA ILE A 186 -2.86 -6.97 7.73
C ILE A 186 -1.83 -6.72 6.63
N ILE A 187 -2.25 -6.09 5.54
CA ILE A 187 -1.34 -5.47 4.57
C ILE A 187 -1.43 -3.96 4.77
N SER A 188 -0.32 -3.36 5.16
CA SER A 188 -0.18 -1.93 5.42
C SER A 188 0.57 -1.26 4.25
N ASP A 189 -0.12 -0.38 3.52
CA ASP A 189 0.50 0.47 2.49
C ASP A 189 1.10 1.71 3.16
N GLU A 190 2.41 1.66 3.36
CA GLU A 190 3.19 2.63 4.11
C GLU A 190 4.02 3.57 3.22
N VAL A 191 3.58 3.80 1.98
CA VAL A 191 4.32 4.65 1.03
C VAL A 191 4.49 6.10 1.49
N TYR A 192 3.70 6.55 2.47
CA TYR A 192 3.81 7.88 3.08
C TYR A 192 4.47 7.89 4.46
N SER A 193 4.81 6.72 5.01
CA SER A 193 5.31 6.60 6.39
C SER A 193 6.60 7.39 6.64
N GLY A 194 7.47 7.54 5.66
CA GLY A 194 8.67 8.35 5.78
C GLY A 194 8.43 9.86 5.99
N ALA A 195 7.19 10.35 5.88
CA ALA A 195 6.81 11.70 6.25
C ALA A 195 6.56 11.85 7.76
N ASP A 196 6.36 10.75 8.47
CA ASP A 196 6.17 10.72 9.92
C ASP A 196 7.41 10.10 10.59
N ARG A 197 8.19 10.93 11.29
CA ARG A 197 9.43 10.48 11.94
C ARG A 197 9.22 9.47 13.07
N ASN A 198 8.01 9.41 13.62
CA ASN A 198 7.67 8.51 14.72
C ASN A 198 6.98 7.23 14.23
N TRP A 199 6.79 7.11 12.92
CA TRP A 199 6.11 5.95 12.35
C TRP A 199 6.89 4.66 12.63
N LYS A 200 6.16 3.64 13.07
CA LYS A 200 6.68 2.27 13.20
C LYS A 200 5.94 1.39 12.19
N PRO A 201 6.66 0.65 11.32
CA PRO A 201 6.05 -0.28 10.38
C PRO A 201 5.14 -1.29 11.06
N PHE A 202 4.03 -1.65 10.41
CA PHE A 202 3.11 -2.68 10.92
C PHE A 202 3.77 -4.06 11.02
N TYR A 203 4.76 -4.34 10.21
CA TYR A 203 5.56 -5.58 10.30
C TYR A 203 6.01 -5.91 11.72
N PHE A 204 6.36 -4.91 12.54
CA PHE A 204 6.82 -5.13 13.90
C PHE A 204 5.72 -5.54 14.90
N GLU A 205 4.46 -5.54 14.47
CA GLU A 205 3.33 -5.89 15.34
C GLU A 205 3.02 -7.40 15.36
N GLY A 206 3.62 -8.17 14.46
CA GLY A 206 3.52 -9.64 14.45
C GLY A 206 3.53 -10.26 13.06
N ASP A 207 3.61 -11.60 13.04
CA ASP A 207 3.74 -12.40 11.82
C ASP A 207 2.51 -12.32 10.89
N ASN A 208 1.40 -11.77 11.35
CA ASN A 208 0.20 -11.51 10.54
C ASN A 208 0.23 -10.14 9.85
N CYS A 209 1.30 -9.37 10.01
CA CYS A 209 1.42 -8.01 9.48
C CYS A 209 2.48 -7.94 8.38
N VAL A 210 2.11 -7.33 7.26
CA VAL A 210 2.97 -7.06 6.11
C VAL A 210 3.02 -5.57 5.87
N SER A 211 4.21 -5.00 5.81
CA SER A 211 4.44 -3.59 5.45
C SER A 211 4.89 -3.47 4.01
N ILE A 212 4.30 -2.54 3.26
CA ILE A 212 4.65 -2.23 1.87
C ILE A 212 5.10 -0.78 1.78
N SER A 213 6.18 -0.51 1.05
CA SER A 213 6.57 0.86 0.75
C SER A 213 7.29 0.99 -0.60
N SER A 214 7.71 2.21 -0.95
CA SER A 214 8.43 2.49 -2.19
C SER A 214 9.13 3.84 -2.17
N LEU A 215 10.03 4.05 -3.09
CA LEU A 215 10.69 5.35 -3.31
C LEU A 215 9.77 6.40 -3.98
N THR A 216 8.55 6.03 -4.36
CA THR A 216 7.68 6.87 -5.20
C THR A 216 7.21 8.15 -4.52
N LYS A 217 6.81 8.08 -3.24
CA LYS A 217 6.06 9.17 -2.59
C LYS A 217 6.96 10.10 -1.81
N VAL A 218 7.46 9.66 -0.67
CA VAL A 218 8.26 10.47 0.25
C VAL A 218 9.64 10.78 -0.33
N HIS A 219 10.20 9.86 -1.10
CA HIS A 219 11.53 10.03 -1.69
C HIS A 219 11.51 10.73 -3.05
N GLY A 220 10.35 10.93 -3.67
CA GLY A 220 10.22 11.63 -4.95
C GLY A 220 10.79 10.90 -6.17
N LEU A 221 11.09 9.59 -6.06
CA LEU A 221 11.75 8.77 -7.07
C LEU A 221 10.78 7.81 -7.78
N GLY A 222 9.59 8.30 -8.12
CA GLY A 222 8.52 7.48 -8.70
C GLY A 222 8.87 6.82 -10.02
N GLU A 223 9.72 7.42 -10.83
CA GLU A 223 10.11 6.92 -12.16
C GLU A 223 11.03 5.69 -12.08
N ILE A 224 11.78 5.54 -10.98
CA ILE A 224 12.70 4.41 -10.77
C ILE A 224 11.93 3.09 -10.59
N ARG A 225 10.66 3.15 -10.21
CA ARG A 225 9.80 1.99 -9.98
C ARG A 225 10.37 1.00 -8.94
N TYR A 226 10.89 1.52 -7.85
CA TYR A 226 11.47 0.75 -6.77
C TYR A 226 10.57 0.70 -5.54
N GLY A 227 10.28 -0.49 -5.04
CA GLY A 227 9.48 -0.73 -3.86
C GLY A 227 9.88 -2.01 -3.15
N TRP A 228 9.26 -2.28 -2.02
CA TRP A 228 9.56 -3.46 -1.20
C TRP A 228 8.36 -3.89 -0.37
N ILE A 229 8.44 -5.14 0.06
CA ILE A 229 7.58 -5.75 1.07
C ILE A 229 8.49 -6.14 2.23
N ILE A 230 8.04 -5.88 3.45
CA ILE A 230 8.63 -6.40 4.68
C ILE A 230 7.63 -7.41 5.26
N ALA A 231 8.04 -8.67 5.31
CA ALA A 231 7.23 -9.80 5.79
C ALA A 231 8.12 -10.88 6.41
N SER A 232 7.56 -11.68 7.33
CA SER A 232 8.18 -12.89 7.89
C SER A 232 7.91 -14.11 7.03
#